data_8203762b689437d34b20c174a9faf01b
#
_entry.id   8203762b689437d34b20c174a9faf01b
#
_cell.length_a   1.000
_cell.length_b   1.000
_cell.length_c   1.000
_cell.angle_alpha   90.00
_cell.angle_beta   90.00
_cell.angle_gamma   90.00
#
_symmetry.space_group_name_H-M   'P 1'
#
loop_
_entity.id
_entity.type
_entity.pdbx_description
1 polymer ?
#
loop_
_entity_poly.entity_id
_entity_poly.type
_entity_poly.pdbx_seq_one_letter_code
_entity_poly.pdbx_strand_id
1 'polypeptide(L)'
;MGIIYCEKDRTFTLQTKETTYQMQVDQYGFLLHLYYGKKAEGCMDYLLTYYDRGFSGNPYDVGTDRTYSMDSLPQELSCYGNGDFRSASLMLENGDGSMSCDMRYKNYTIRDGKYSLPGLPAVYADNDEAQTLEIVLE
;
A
#
# COMPACT_ATOMS: atom_id res chain seq x y z
N MET A 1 -2.02 -10.79 -18.73
CA MET A 1 -1.92 -9.69 -17.75
C MET A 1 -3.02 -9.86 -16.74
N GLY A 2 -2.79 -9.62 -15.46
CA GLY A 2 -3.85 -9.79 -14.49
C GLY A 2 -3.53 -9.23 -13.12
N ILE A 3 -4.60 -8.95 -12.39
CA ILE A 3 -4.56 -8.56 -11.00
C ILE A 3 -5.13 -9.73 -10.19
N ILE A 4 -4.38 -10.18 -9.20
CA ILE A 4 -4.73 -11.31 -8.35
C ILE A 4 -4.69 -10.84 -6.89
N TYR A 5 -5.74 -11.15 -6.14
CA TYR A 5 -5.73 -11.01 -4.69
C TYR A 5 -5.66 -12.39 -4.03
N CYS A 6 -4.67 -12.59 -3.18
CA CYS A 6 -4.53 -13.77 -2.35
C CYS A 6 -5.06 -13.48 -0.94
N GLU A 7 -6.21 -14.04 -0.60
CA GLU A 7 -6.84 -13.80 0.70
C GLU A 7 -6.01 -14.34 1.87
N LYS A 8 -5.36 -15.47 1.68
CA LYS A 8 -4.53 -16.11 2.72
C LYS A 8 -3.39 -15.20 3.18
N ASP A 9 -2.70 -14.59 2.21
CA ASP A 9 -1.52 -13.77 2.47
C ASP A 9 -1.85 -12.27 2.44
N ARG A 10 -3.12 -11.92 2.16
CA ARG A 10 -3.63 -10.55 1.99
C ARG A 10 -2.79 -9.73 0.99
N THR A 11 -2.36 -10.36 -0.11
CA THR A 11 -1.49 -9.76 -1.12
C THR A 11 -2.23 -9.46 -2.40
N PHE A 12 -1.92 -8.30 -2.97
CA PHE A 12 -2.31 -7.91 -4.33
C PHE A 12 -1.09 -8.09 -5.23
N THR A 13 -1.27 -8.84 -6.31
CA THR A 13 -0.24 -9.07 -7.32
C THR A 13 -0.74 -8.57 -8.66
N LEU A 14 -0.06 -7.57 -9.21
CA LEU A 14 -0.33 -7.00 -10.54
C LEU A 14 0.76 -7.49 -11.49
N GLN A 15 0.35 -8.20 -12.55
CA GLN A 15 1.29 -8.76 -13.51
C GLN A 15 1.07 -8.23 -14.92
N THR A 16 2.16 -7.78 -15.53
CA THR A 16 2.25 -7.57 -16.97
C THR A 16 2.90 -8.79 -17.64
N LYS A 17 3.24 -8.67 -18.91
CA LYS A 17 4.03 -9.72 -19.60
C LYS A 17 5.41 -9.89 -18.98
N GLU A 18 6.03 -8.80 -18.53
CA GLU A 18 7.44 -8.73 -18.15
C GLU A 18 7.66 -8.39 -16.67
N THR A 19 6.66 -7.84 -15.99
CA THR A 19 6.82 -7.30 -14.64
C THR A 19 5.80 -7.83 -13.67
N THR A 20 6.18 -7.83 -12.39
CA THR A 20 5.29 -8.05 -11.25
C THR A 20 5.41 -6.85 -10.31
N TYR A 21 4.27 -6.34 -9.87
CA TYR A 21 4.12 -5.42 -8.76
C TYR A 21 3.34 -6.12 -7.66
N GLN A 22 3.85 -6.13 -6.43
CA GLN A 22 3.18 -6.79 -5.32
C GLN A 22 3.14 -5.91 -4.08
N MET A 23 1.98 -5.89 -3.43
CA MET A 23 1.74 -5.21 -2.16
C MET A 23 0.93 -6.09 -1.22
N GLN A 24 1.01 -5.83 0.05
CA GLN A 24 0.34 -6.59 1.10
C GLN A 24 -0.39 -5.67 2.06
N VAL A 25 -1.56 -6.10 2.51
CA VAL A 25 -2.22 -5.51 3.67
C VAL A 25 -1.71 -6.25 4.91
N ASP A 26 -0.99 -5.55 5.76
CA ASP A 26 -0.42 -6.14 6.96
C ASP A 26 -1.46 -6.44 8.06
N GLN A 27 -1.01 -6.98 9.18
CA GLN A 27 -1.88 -7.35 10.30
C GLN A 27 -2.62 -6.17 10.94
N TYR A 28 -2.09 -4.95 10.79
CA TYR A 28 -2.68 -3.72 11.34
C TYR A 28 -3.47 -2.91 10.29
N GLY A 29 -3.54 -3.40 9.05
CA GLY A 29 -4.30 -2.79 7.96
C GLY A 29 -3.50 -1.79 7.12
N PHE A 30 -2.20 -1.68 7.30
CA PHE A 30 -1.38 -0.85 6.43
C PHE A 30 -1.10 -1.54 5.11
N LEU A 31 -1.14 -0.78 4.02
CA LEU A 31 -0.79 -1.27 2.70
C LEU A 31 0.70 -1.07 2.46
N LEU A 32 1.43 -2.18 2.39
CA LEU A 32 2.88 -2.20 2.29
C LEU A 32 3.33 -2.68 0.91
N HIS A 33 4.33 -2.00 0.36
CA HIS A 33 5.02 -2.44 -0.86
C HIS A 33 5.87 -3.67 -0.58
N LEU A 34 5.75 -4.70 -1.43
CA LEU A 34 6.60 -5.89 -1.35
C LEU A 34 7.64 -5.92 -2.45
N TYR A 35 7.20 -5.76 -3.69
CA TYR A 35 8.09 -5.98 -4.84
C TYR A 35 7.64 -5.21 -6.07
N TYR A 36 8.60 -4.70 -6.81
CA TYR A 36 8.45 -4.28 -8.20
C TYR A 36 9.69 -4.68 -9.01
N GLY A 37 9.49 -5.44 -10.06
CA GLY A 37 10.60 -5.89 -10.89
C GLY A 37 10.19 -6.84 -12.01
N LYS A 38 11.14 -7.65 -12.48
CA LYS A 38 10.87 -8.69 -13.47
C LYS A 38 9.77 -9.61 -12.99
N LYS A 39 9.05 -10.21 -13.95
CA LYS A 39 7.98 -11.15 -13.65
C LYS A 39 8.45 -12.25 -12.70
N ALA A 40 7.74 -12.37 -11.59
CA ALA A 40 8.02 -13.32 -10.52
C ALA A 40 6.71 -13.88 -9.96
N GLU A 41 6.77 -15.03 -9.33
CA GLU A 41 5.64 -15.75 -8.76
C GLU A 41 5.81 -15.95 -7.25
N GLY A 42 4.72 -16.17 -6.55
CA GLY A 42 4.69 -16.39 -5.11
C GLY A 42 4.54 -15.10 -4.30
N CYS A 43 4.37 -15.28 -2.98
CA CYS A 43 4.32 -14.16 -2.04
C CYS A 43 5.74 -13.72 -1.68
N MET A 44 5.97 -12.43 -1.68
CA MET A 44 7.28 -11.81 -1.38
C MET A 44 7.30 -11.08 -0.05
N ASP A 45 6.44 -11.46 0.89
CA ASP A 45 6.37 -10.90 2.24
C ASP A 45 7.68 -11.05 3.03
N TYR A 46 8.52 -12.04 2.67
CA TYR A 46 9.87 -12.22 3.23
C TYR A 46 10.81 -11.04 2.96
N LEU A 47 10.45 -10.13 2.05
CA LEU A 47 11.22 -8.91 1.80
C LEU A 47 10.94 -7.82 2.85
N LEU A 48 9.84 -7.93 3.59
CA LEU A 48 9.58 -7.02 4.71
C LEU A 48 10.54 -7.33 5.86
N THR A 49 11.18 -6.29 6.36
CA THR A 49 12.10 -6.42 7.49
C THR A 49 11.58 -5.65 8.69
N TYR A 50 11.50 -6.32 9.81
CA TYR A 50 11.10 -5.77 11.10
C TYR A 50 12.30 -5.80 12.04
N TYR A 51 12.69 -4.64 12.55
CA TYR A 51 13.82 -4.55 13.48
C TYR A 51 13.64 -3.42 14.48
N ASP A 52 14.17 -3.61 15.70
CA ASP A 52 14.11 -2.59 16.74
C ASP A 52 14.94 -1.37 16.34
N ARG A 53 14.29 -0.26 16.14
CA ARG A 53 14.91 1.03 15.82
C ARG A 53 15.20 1.89 17.05
N GLY A 54 14.93 1.36 18.23
CA GLY A 54 15.04 2.11 19.46
C GLY A 54 13.85 3.03 19.68
N PHE A 55 14.06 4.32 19.50
CA PHE A 55 12.97 5.30 19.60
C PHE A 55 12.30 5.49 18.24
N SER A 56 11.07 4.99 18.10
CA SER A 56 10.23 5.20 16.92
C SER A 56 8.76 5.31 17.31
N GLY A 57 7.99 6.07 16.54
CA GLY A 57 6.54 6.13 16.69
C GLY A 57 5.89 4.86 16.12
N ASN A 58 5.03 4.25 16.93
CA ASN A 58 4.25 3.09 16.52
C ASN A 58 2.76 3.40 16.69
N PRO A 59 1.88 2.84 15.85
CA PRO A 59 0.44 2.88 16.10
C PRO A 59 0.09 2.26 17.45
N TYR A 60 -0.97 2.74 18.06
CA TYR A 60 -1.40 2.29 19.39
C TYR A 60 -1.65 0.78 19.49
N ASP A 61 -2.21 0.19 18.45
CA ASP A 61 -2.56 -1.22 18.38
C ASP A 61 -1.36 -2.17 18.21
N VAL A 62 -0.18 -1.64 17.90
CA VAL A 62 1.09 -2.40 17.90
C VAL A 62 1.56 -2.70 19.33
N GLY A 63 1.13 -1.91 20.30
CA GLY A 63 1.47 -2.11 21.71
C GLY A 63 2.94 -1.90 22.00
N THR A 64 3.60 -2.92 22.57
CA THR A 64 5.01 -2.86 23.01
C THR A 64 6.00 -3.44 22.00
N ASP A 65 5.55 -3.83 20.81
CA ASP A 65 6.44 -4.36 19.77
C ASP A 65 7.31 -3.25 19.18
N ARG A 66 8.55 -3.20 19.60
CA ARG A 66 9.54 -2.21 19.14
C ARG A 66 10.12 -2.52 17.77
N THR A 67 9.84 -3.69 17.22
CA THR A 67 10.29 -4.05 15.87
C THR A 67 9.37 -3.51 14.78
N TYR A 68 8.13 -3.15 15.14
CA TYR A 68 7.20 -2.52 14.22
C TYR A 68 7.37 -1.00 14.23
N SER A 69 7.80 -0.43 13.13
CA SER A 69 8.09 1.00 13.02
C SER A 69 7.59 1.56 11.69
N MET A 70 6.70 2.54 11.76
CA MET A 70 6.10 3.16 10.58
C MET A 70 7.12 3.81 9.66
N ASP A 71 8.20 4.36 10.21
CA ASP A 71 9.24 5.04 9.45
C ASP A 71 10.25 4.09 8.77
N SER A 72 10.17 2.79 9.02
CA SER A 72 10.98 1.77 8.33
C SER A 72 10.19 0.92 7.35
N LEU A 73 8.88 0.83 7.52
CA LEU A 73 8.01 0.01 6.65
C LEU A 73 7.79 0.70 5.30
N PRO A 74 7.80 -0.06 4.20
CA PRO A 74 7.59 0.47 2.85
C PRO A 74 6.11 0.69 2.57
N GLN A 75 5.51 1.73 3.14
CA GLN A 75 4.10 2.06 2.93
C GLN A 75 3.83 2.48 1.48
N GLU A 76 2.76 1.98 0.88
CA GLU A 76 2.27 2.44 -0.44
C GLU A 76 1.70 3.87 -0.38
N LEU A 77 1.08 4.21 0.74
CA LEU A 77 0.59 5.55 1.02
C LEU A 77 1.02 5.95 2.42
N SER A 78 2.14 6.66 2.52
CA SER A 78 2.60 7.19 3.81
C SER A 78 1.81 8.44 4.18
N CYS A 79 1.36 8.52 5.43
CA CYS A 79 0.56 9.61 5.96
C CYS A 79 1.36 10.43 6.96
N TYR A 80 1.04 11.73 7.05
CA TYR A 80 1.61 12.60 8.05
C TYR A 80 0.96 12.36 9.42
N GLY A 81 1.78 12.31 10.47
CA GLY A 81 1.30 12.32 11.86
C GLY A 81 0.99 10.94 12.47
N ASN A 82 1.31 9.84 11.77
CA ASN A 82 1.07 8.47 12.26
C ASN A 82 2.35 7.76 12.78
N GLY A 83 3.43 8.50 13.01
CA GLY A 83 4.72 7.94 13.46
C GLY A 83 5.73 7.69 12.33
N ASP A 84 5.37 7.96 11.09
CA ASP A 84 6.32 8.03 9.98
C ASP A 84 6.92 9.44 9.89
N PHE A 85 8.22 9.55 10.09
CA PHE A 85 8.95 10.84 10.05
C PHE A 85 9.59 11.13 8.69
N ARG A 86 9.38 10.27 7.71
CA ARG A 86 9.80 10.51 6.31
C ARG A 86 8.83 11.51 5.64
N SER A 87 9.15 11.93 4.43
CA SER A 87 8.23 12.73 3.62
C SER A 87 6.95 11.96 3.36
N ALA A 88 5.84 12.49 3.84
CA ALA A 88 4.54 11.86 3.64
C ALA A 88 4.03 12.02 2.21
N SER A 89 3.41 11.00 1.68
CA SER A 89 2.69 11.03 0.39
C SER A 89 1.36 11.77 0.50
N LEU A 90 0.75 11.73 1.69
CA LEU A 90 -0.51 12.40 2.00
C LEU A 90 -0.36 13.28 3.23
N MET A 91 -0.66 14.55 3.06
CA MET A 91 -0.82 15.52 4.14
C MET A 91 -2.18 16.18 4.00
N LEU A 92 -2.95 16.20 5.07
CA LEU A 92 -4.27 16.84 5.09
C LEU A 92 -4.49 17.53 6.43
N GLU A 93 -5.34 18.55 6.42
CA GLU A 93 -5.80 19.23 7.61
C GLU A 93 -7.25 18.82 7.87
N ASN A 94 -7.50 18.30 9.06
CA ASN A 94 -8.83 17.91 9.51
C ASN A 94 -9.64 19.14 9.92
N GLY A 95 -10.96 18.97 10.03
CA GLY A 95 -11.86 20.08 10.38
C GLY A 95 -11.62 20.70 11.76
N ASP A 96 -10.87 20.03 12.63
CA ASP A 96 -10.44 20.51 13.96
C ASP A 96 -9.05 21.18 13.93
N GLY A 97 -8.43 21.29 12.74
CA GLY A 97 -7.09 21.84 12.54
C GLY A 97 -5.95 20.85 12.81
N SER A 98 -6.22 19.59 13.17
CA SER A 98 -5.20 18.58 13.28
C SER A 98 -4.71 18.13 11.90
N MET A 99 -3.44 17.72 11.81
CA MET A 99 -2.84 17.23 10.56
C MET A 99 -2.55 15.73 10.61
N SER A 100 -2.97 15.02 11.65
CA SER A 100 -2.75 13.59 11.74
C SER A 100 -3.67 12.82 10.79
N CYS A 101 -3.10 11.85 10.11
CA CYS A 101 -3.79 10.99 9.16
C CYS A 101 -3.31 9.54 9.34
N ASP A 102 -4.23 8.61 9.49
CA ASP A 102 -3.93 7.18 9.68
C ASP A 102 -4.83 6.37 8.75
N MET A 103 -4.40 6.20 7.51
CA MET A 103 -5.15 5.51 6.47
C MET A 103 -4.92 4.02 6.52
N ARG A 104 -6.00 3.27 6.76
CA ARG A 104 -6.00 1.81 6.82
C ARG A 104 -6.80 1.20 5.69
N TYR A 105 -6.41 0.01 5.27
CA TYR A 105 -7.13 -0.75 4.24
C TYR A 105 -8.57 -1.05 4.70
N LYS A 106 -9.51 -0.76 3.80
CA LYS A 106 -10.93 -1.08 3.99
C LYS A 106 -11.39 -2.18 3.05
N ASN A 107 -11.29 -1.96 1.76
CA ASN A 107 -11.71 -2.91 0.73
C ASN A 107 -10.99 -2.65 -0.61
N TYR A 108 -11.28 -3.48 -1.60
CA TYR A 108 -10.79 -3.33 -2.96
C TYR A 108 -11.85 -3.69 -3.99
N THR A 109 -11.62 -3.26 -5.22
CA THR A 109 -12.37 -3.68 -6.40
C THR A 109 -11.41 -3.92 -7.56
N ILE A 110 -11.58 -5.02 -8.29
CA ILE A 110 -10.89 -5.30 -9.55
C ILE A 110 -11.91 -5.16 -10.67
N ARG A 111 -11.57 -4.38 -11.69
CA ARG A 111 -12.43 -4.13 -12.85
C ARG A 111 -11.66 -4.39 -14.14
N ASP A 112 -12.33 -4.92 -15.14
CA ASP A 112 -11.78 -4.99 -16.49
C ASP A 112 -11.78 -3.59 -17.13
N GLY A 113 -10.75 -3.36 -17.93
CA GLY A 113 -10.54 -2.08 -18.58
C GLY A 113 -9.88 -1.04 -17.68
N LYS A 114 -9.69 0.13 -18.26
CA LYS A 114 -9.17 1.32 -17.60
C LYS A 114 -10.17 2.46 -17.72
N TYR A 115 -10.35 3.18 -16.63
CA TYR A 115 -11.15 4.40 -16.60
C TYR A 115 -10.28 5.62 -16.26
N SER A 116 -10.74 6.79 -16.70
CA SER A 116 -10.10 8.06 -16.38
C SER A 116 -10.79 8.70 -15.18
N LEU A 117 -9.98 9.28 -14.30
CA LEU A 117 -10.49 10.10 -13.19
C LEU A 117 -10.70 11.52 -13.69
N PRO A 118 -11.89 12.12 -13.48
CA PRO A 118 -12.16 13.50 -13.90
C PRO A 118 -11.13 14.48 -13.30
N GLY A 119 -10.58 15.33 -14.14
CA GLY A 119 -9.63 16.37 -13.71
C GLY A 119 -8.19 15.90 -13.45
N LEU A 120 -7.90 14.61 -13.66
CA LEU A 120 -6.54 14.07 -13.52
C LEU A 120 -5.99 13.64 -14.88
N PRO A 121 -4.65 13.65 -15.05
CA PRO A 121 -4.01 13.10 -16.23
C PRO A 121 -4.40 11.64 -16.46
N ALA A 122 -4.73 11.28 -17.69
CA ALA A 122 -5.06 9.92 -18.05
C ALA A 122 -3.82 9.15 -18.50
N VAL A 123 -3.69 7.91 -18.03
CA VAL A 123 -2.80 6.91 -18.61
C VAL A 123 -3.65 6.01 -19.48
N TYR A 124 -3.30 5.83 -20.73
CA TYR A 124 -4.06 5.04 -21.69
C TYR A 124 -3.59 3.58 -21.70
N ALA A 125 -4.51 2.67 -21.95
CA ALA A 125 -4.21 1.29 -22.25
C ALA A 125 -4.53 1.04 -23.74
N ASP A 126 -3.59 0.42 -24.45
CA ASP A 126 -3.71 0.19 -25.88
C ASP A 126 -4.48 -1.10 -26.22
N ASN A 127 -4.93 -1.85 -25.22
CA ASN A 127 -5.62 -3.12 -25.42
C ASN A 127 -6.75 -3.34 -24.41
N ASP A 128 -7.66 -4.24 -24.80
CA ASP A 128 -8.81 -4.64 -23.97
C ASP A 128 -8.42 -5.56 -22.80
N GLU A 129 -7.15 -5.93 -22.66
CA GLU A 129 -6.65 -6.78 -21.57
C GLU A 129 -6.27 -6.00 -20.30
N ALA A 130 -6.47 -4.69 -20.29
CA ALA A 130 -6.16 -3.89 -19.11
C ALA A 130 -7.14 -4.19 -17.97
N GLN A 131 -6.62 -4.19 -16.75
CA GLN A 131 -7.41 -4.24 -15.53
C GLN A 131 -7.06 -3.07 -14.62
N THR A 132 -8.02 -2.65 -13.82
CA THR A 132 -7.85 -1.61 -12.81
C THR A 132 -8.08 -2.20 -11.42
N LEU A 133 -7.11 -2.00 -10.53
CA LEU A 133 -7.26 -2.24 -9.10
C LEU A 133 -7.57 -0.91 -8.41
N GLU A 134 -8.67 -0.90 -7.68
CA GLU A 134 -9.06 0.20 -6.80
C GLU A 134 -8.97 -0.31 -5.36
N ILE A 135 -8.17 0.36 -4.52
CA ILE A 135 -8.06 0.05 -3.09
C ILE A 135 -8.59 1.25 -2.32
N VAL A 136 -9.50 0.98 -1.40
CA VAL A 136 -10.06 1.99 -0.51
C VAL A 136 -9.34 1.93 0.82
N LEU A 137 -8.78 3.05 1.23
CA LEU A 137 -8.22 3.29 2.56
C LEU A 137 -9.12 4.28 3.31
N GLU A 138 -9.24 4.11 4.63
CA GLU A 138 -9.99 5.02 5.51
C GLU A 138 -9.30 5.27 6.83
#